data_52ebaaebf53ba46baf3004cf35f4a67e
#
_entry.id   52ebaaebf53ba46baf3004cf35f4a67e
#
_cell.length_a   1.000
_cell.length_b   1.000
_cell.length_c   1.000
_cell.angle_alpha   90.00
_cell.angle_beta   90.00
_cell.angle_gamma   90.00
#
_symmetry.space_group_name_H-M   'P 1'
#
loop_
_entity.id
_entity.type
_entity.pdbx_description
1 polymer ?
#
loop_
_entity_poly.entity_id
_entity_poly.type
_entity_poly.pdbx_seq_one_letter_code
_entity_poly.pdbx_strand_id
1 'polypeptide(L)'
;YYERNIEGVSAAVTNQIPGDGRILVCYQPEKHSSAVLQEIRYDPATERCERTTLKTYDGFNAGNPEKVRQLFADAAELAPAQNYGLIIGCHGKAWIPVASGSLSYSMRRSAEDDLWAAPPGAKQTRSFGDKGYELNITELKEALEAQQFRFDYLIFDDCFMANIET
;
A
#
# COMPACT_ATOMS: atom_id res chain seq x y z
N TYR A 1 14.42 -5.66 -0.80
CA TYR A 1 13.74 -5.52 -2.11
C TYR A 1 13.17 -4.10 -2.26
N TYR A 2 12.25 -3.68 -1.42
CA TYR A 2 11.57 -2.38 -1.53
C TYR A 2 12.51 -1.17 -1.42
N GLU A 3 13.51 -1.20 -0.53
CA GLU A 3 14.50 -0.12 -0.44
C GLU A 3 15.21 0.11 -1.78
N ARG A 4 15.57 -0.97 -2.47
CA ARG A 4 16.18 -0.88 -3.81
C ARG A 4 15.23 -0.28 -4.84
N ASN A 5 13.92 -0.54 -4.75
CA ASN A 5 12.93 0.09 -5.62
C ASN A 5 12.83 1.60 -5.34
N ILE A 6 12.85 2.00 -4.07
CA ILE A 6 12.85 3.40 -3.66
C ILE A 6 14.12 4.12 -4.16
N GLU A 7 15.28 3.46 -4.07
CA GLU A 7 16.53 3.96 -4.66
C GLU A 7 16.41 4.13 -6.18
N GLY A 8 15.78 3.16 -6.86
CA GLY A 8 15.48 3.24 -8.29
C GLY A 8 14.59 4.43 -8.65
N VAL A 9 13.53 4.67 -7.88
CA VAL A 9 12.67 5.86 -8.03
C VAL A 9 13.49 7.12 -7.81
N SER A 10 14.29 7.19 -6.75
CA SER A 10 15.15 8.35 -6.47
C SER A 10 16.14 8.63 -7.60
N ALA A 11 16.68 7.58 -8.23
CA ALA A 11 17.59 7.73 -9.37
C ALA A 11 16.89 8.19 -10.66
N ALA A 12 15.59 7.87 -10.80
CA ALA A 12 14.81 8.24 -11.98
C ALA A 12 14.19 9.65 -11.88
N VAL A 13 14.00 10.16 -10.66
CA VAL A 13 13.44 11.49 -10.43
C VAL A 13 14.46 12.55 -10.82
N THR A 14 14.08 13.40 -11.75
CA THR A 14 14.89 14.52 -12.24
C THR A 14 14.04 15.80 -12.26
N ASN A 15 14.61 16.91 -12.68
CA ASN A 15 13.89 18.18 -12.90
C ASN A 15 12.84 18.11 -14.03
N GLN A 16 12.67 16.95 -14.66
CA GLN A 16 11.71 16.74 -15.74
C GLN A 16 10.34 16.25 -15.25
N ILE A 17 10.11 16.14 -13.94
CA ILE A 17 8.75 15.91 -13.42
C ILE A 17 7.92 17.14 -13.80
N PRO A 18 6.86 16.99 -14.63
CA PRO A 18 6.07 18.12 -15.09
C PRO A 18 5.39 18.85 -13.92
N GLY A 19 5.53 20.16 -13.87
CA GLY A 19 4.85 21.00 -12.89
C GLY A 19 5.36 20.82 -11.46
N ASP A 20 4.45 21.00 -10.49
CA ASP A 20 4.73 20.88 -9.05
C ASP A 20 4.51 19.45 -8.50
N GLY A 21 4.68 18.43 -9.35
CA GLY A 21 4.50 17.04 -8.97
C GLY A 21 5.39 16.65 -7.80
N ARG A 22 4.82 15.95 -6.83
CA ARG A 22 5.50 15.48 -5.62
C ARG A 22 5.43 13.96 -5.54
N ILE A 23 6.50 13.32 -5.12
CA ILE A 23 6.55 11.88 -4.89
C ILE A 23 6.69 11.65 -3.40
N LEU A 24 5.70 11.01 -2.82
CA LEU A 24 5.70 10.57 -1.43
C LEU A 24 5.86 9.06 -1.37
N VAL A 25 6.66 8.59 -0.44
CA VAL A 25 6.86 7.16 -0.18
C VAL A 25 6.61 6.90 1.30
N CYS A 26 5.63 6.04 1.61
CA CYS A 26 5.50 5.45 2.93
C CYS A 26 6.22 4.12 2.94
N TYR A 27 7.21 3.98 3.79
CA TYR A 27 8.05 2.79 3.86
C TYR A 27 8.22 2.31 5.30
N GLN A 28 8.01 1.01 5.50
CA GLN A 28 8.27 0.32 6.75
C GLN A 28 9.36 -0.74 6.49
N PRO A 29 10.61 -0.50 6.94
CA PRO A 29 11.75 -1.35 6.57
C PRO A 29 11.63 -2.77 7.11
N GLU A 30 11.08 -2.91 8.31
CA GLU A 30 10.94 -4.19 8.99
C GLU A 30 9.58 -4.26 9.70
N LYS A 31 9.11 -5.47 9.88
CA LYS A 31 7.91 -5.73 10.67
C LYS A 31 8.10 -5.21 12.10
N HIS A 32 7.09 -4.53 12.62
CA HIS A 32 7.11 -3.85 13.93
C HIS A 32 8.05 -2.64 14.06
N SER A 33 8.77 -2.27 13.00
CA SER A 33 9.49 -0.99 12.99
C SER A 33 8.51 0.17 12.76
N SER A 34 8.98 1.40 13.01
CA SER A 34 8.24 2.59 12.60
C SER A 34 8.19 2.68 11.08
N ALA A 35 7.04 3.08 10.53
CA ALA A 35 6.96 3.48 9.14
C ALA A 35 7.32 4.96 9.01
N VAL A 36 7.88 5.33 7.87
CA VAL A 36 8.21 6.72 7.56
C VAL A 36 7.53 7.16 6.28
N LEU A 37 6.92 8.33 6.30
CA LEU A 37 6.45 9.01 5.10
C LEU A 37 7.54 10.00 4.69
N GLN A 38 8.09 9.78 3.51
CA GLN A 38 9.18 10.57 2.96
C GLN A 38 8.76 11.24 1.66
N GLU A 39 9.27 12.41 1.39
CA GLU A 39 9.22 13.04 0.06
C GLU A 39 10.53 12.76 -0.66
N ILE A 40 10.43 12.35 -1.92
CA ILE A 40 11.56 12.27 -2.85
C ILE A 40 11.49 13.50 -3.74
N ARG A 41 12.53 14.34 -3.70
CA ARG A 41 12.60 15.58 -4.45
C ARG A 41 13.97 15.73 -5.12
N TYR A 42 13.96 16.13 -6.39
CA TYR A 42 15.18 16.50 -7.07
C TYR A 42 15.62 17.91 -6.67
N ASP A 43 16.88 18.05 -6.28
CA ASP A 43 17.51 19.34 -6.04
C ASP A 43 18.38 19.73 -7.26
N PRO A 44 17.98 20.74 -8.05
CA PRO A 44 18.76 21.15 -9.22
C PRO A 44 20.11 21.80 -8.85
N ALA A 45 20.30 22.28 -7.63
CA ALA A 45 21.56 22.89 -7.21
C ALA A 45 22.66 21.83 -6.96
N THR A 46 22.27 20.66 -6.44
CA THR A 46 23.18 19.54 -6.17
C THR A 46 23.12 18.45 -7.24
N GLU A 47 22.16 18.56 -8.19
CA GLU A 47 21.85 17.54 -9.20
C GLU A 47 21.60 16.16 -8.60
N ARG A 48 20.98 16.13 -7.42
CA ARG A 48 20.69 14.89 -6.66
C ARG A 48 19.25 14.85 -6.18
N CYS A 49 18.76 13.64 -6.00
CA CYS A 49 17.52 13.43 -5.28
C CYS A 49 17.77 13.35 -3.78
N GLU A 50 17.00 14.11 -3.03
CA GLU A 50 16.95 14.07 -1.59
C GLU A 50 15.69 13.35 -1.12
N ARG A 51 15.82 12.61 -0.01
CA ARG A 51 14.70 11.98 0.68
C ARG A 51 14.51 12.69 2.02
N THR A 52 13.41 13.40 2.15
CA THR A 52 13.07 14.13 3.37
C THR A 52 11.97 13.42 4.12
N THR A 53 12.18 13.04 5.37
CA THR A 53 11.14 12.47 6.22
C THR A 53 10.16 13.56 6.63
N LEU A 54 8.89 13.38 6.24
CA LEU A 54 7.80 14.30 6.58
C LEU A 54 7.10 13.87 7.87
N LYS A 55 6.92 12.55 8.06
CA LYS A 55 6.24 12.01 9.24
C LYS A 55 6.73 10.59 9.57
N THR A 56 6.74 10.26 10.85
CA THR A 56 7.06 8.92 11.36
C THR A 56 5.84 8.35 12.08
N TYR A 57 5.58 7.06 11.88
CA TYR A 57 4.44 6.35 12.45
C TYR A 57 4.96 5.19 13.30
N ASP A 58 4.95 5.38 14.61
CA ASP A 58 5.28 4.31 15.54
C ASP A 58 4.12 3.30 15.63
N GLY A 59 4.47 2.01 15.63
CA GLY A 59 3.47 0.95 15.67
C GLY A 59 2.53 0.94 14.46
N PHE A 60 3.00 1.37 13.29
CA PHE A 60 2.23 1.32 12.07
C PHE A 60 1.94 -0.13 11.68
N ASN A 61 0.70 -0.38 11.26
CA ASN A 61 0.28 -1.65 10.70
C ASN A 61 -0.56 -1.38 9.46
N ALA A 62 -0.01 -1.71 8.28
CA ALA A 62 -0.69 -1.53 7.00
C ALA A 62 -1.95 -2.43 6.85
N GLY A 63 -2.10 -3.47 7.67
CA GLY A 63 -3.31 -4.29 7.76
C GLY A 63 -4.42 -3.65 8.62
N ASN A 64 -4.18 -2.48 9.19
CA ASN A 64 -5.21 -1.75 9.93
C ASN A 64 -5.79 -0.63 9.05
N PRO A 65 -7.07 -0.70 8.63
CA PRO A 65 -7.66 0.27 7.70
C PRO A 65 -7.68 1.70 8.27
N GLU A 66 -7.78 1.87 9.59
CA GLU A 66 -7.73 3.19 10.22
C GLU A 66 -6.33 3.83 10.10
N LYS A 67 -5.27 3.02 10.23
CA LYS A 67 -3.90 3.50 10.05
C LYS A 67 -3.64 3.89 8.59
N VAL A 68 -4.16 3.11 7.64
CA VAL A 68 -4.08 3.41 6.21
C VAL A 68 -4.86 4.67 5.87
N ARG A 69 -6.07 4.83 6.40
CA ARG A 69 -6.88 6.04 6.25
C ARG A 69 -6.16 7.27 6.78
N GLN A 70 -5.54 7.17 7.95
CA GLN A 70 -4.78 8.27 8.54
C GLN A 70 -3.55 8.62 7.69
N LEU A 71 -2.84 7.62 7.16
CA LEU A 71 -1.72 7.84 6.25
C LEU A 71 -2.13 8.64 5.01
N PHE A 72 -3.26 8.32 4.39
CA PHE A 72 -3.76 9.06 3.22
C PHE A 72 -4.13 10.50 3.58
N ALA A 73 -4.80 10.72 4.71
CA ALA A 73 -5.12 12.06 5.19
C ALA A 73 -3.86 12.90 5.45
N ASP A 74 -2.89 12.32 6.14
CA ASP A 74 -1.60 12.97 6.43
C ASP A 74 -0.82 13.31 5.14
N ALA A 75 -0.82 12.38 4.17
CA ALA A 75 -0.15 12.61 2.89
C ALA A 75 -0.78 13.80 2.14
N ALA A 76 -2.11 13.92 2.15
CA ALA A 76 -2.81 15.03 1.53
C ALA A 76 -2.61 16.35 2.28
N GLU A 77 -2.52 16.33 3.60
CA GLU A 77 -2.22 17.51 4.42
C GLU A 77 -0.80 18.02 4.18
N LEU A 78 0.18 17.10 4.15
CA LEU A 78 1.60 17.43 3.99
C LEU A 78 1.98 17.75 2.55
N ALA A 79 1.23 17.23 1.59
CA ALA A 79 1.44 17.43 0.16
C ALA A 79 0.13 17.72 -0.57
N PRO A 80 -0.51 18.88 -0.33
CA PRO A 80 -1.76 19.22 -1.02
C PRO A 80 -1.56 19.22 -2.54
N ALA A 81 -2.47 18.57 -3.26
CA ALA A 81 -2.46 18.49 -4.71
C ALA A 81 -3.90 18.50 -5.27
N GLN A 82 -4.04 18.78 -6.56
CA GLN A 82 -5.33 18.65 -7.25
C GLN A 82 -5.64 17.18 -7.57
N ASN A 83 -4.60 16.42 -7.88
CA ASN A 83 -4.68 15.04 -8.32
C ASN A 83 -3.72 14.17 -7.52
N TYR A 84 -4.15 12.96 -7.20
CA TYR A 84 -3.35 11.97 -6.49
C TYR A 84 -3.30 10.67 -7.30
N GLY A 85 -2.16 10.00 -7.25
CA GLY A 85 -2.01 8.62 -7.70
C GLY A 85 -1.51 7.77 -6.55
N LEU A 86 -1.92 6.51 -6.50
CA LEU A 86 -1.48 5.57 -5.48
C LEU A 86 -0.85 4.35 -6.13
N ILE A 87 0.35 4.01 -5.66
CA ILE A 87 1.04 2.77 -6.02
C ILE A 87 1.23 1.98 -4.72
N ILE A 88 0.78 0.74 -4.71
CA ILE A 88 0.92 -0.17 -3.59
C ILE A 88 1.91 -1.26 -4.00
N GLY A 89 3.01 -1.39 -3.26
CA GLY A 89 4.02 -2.43 -3.46
C GLY A 89 4.15 -3.29 -2.21
N CYS A 90 3.73 -4.55 -2.29
CA CYS A 90 3.82 -5.53 -1.21
C CYS A 90 3.64 -6.96 -1.74
N HIS A 91 3.17 -7.89 -0.92
CA HIS A 91 2.76 -9.22 -1.38
C HIS A 91 1.27 -9.25 -1.68
N GLY A 92 0.91 -9.63 -2.90
CA GLY A 92 -0.47 -9.94 -3.26
C GLY A 92 -0.84 -11.37 -2.86
N LYS A 93 -2.06 -11.56 -2.37
CA LYS A 93 -2.59 -12.89 -1.98
C LYS A 93 -3.77 -13.36 -2.84
N ALA A 94 -3.98 -12.73 -3.97
CA ALA A 94 -5.06 -13.03 -4.89
C ALA A 94 -6.42 -13.11 -4.17
N TRP A 95 -7.12 -14.23 -4.33
CA TRP A 95 -8.47 -14.50 -3.82
C TRP A 95 -8.54 -14.84 -2.32
N ILE A 96 -7.42 -14.81 -1.60
CA ILE A 96 -7.41 -15.22 -0.19
C ILE A 96 -7.69 -13.98 0.67
N PRO A 97 -8.86 -13.91 1.34
CA PRO A 97 -9.15 -12.81 2.27
C PRO A 97 -8.27 -12.90 3.52
N VAL A 98 -8.14 -11.79 4.23
CA VAL A 98 -7.57 -11.80 5.57
C VAL A 98 -8.45 -12.65 6.47
N ALA A 99 -7.86 -13.65 7.13
CA ALA A 99 -8.60 -14.52 8.03
C ALA A 99 -9.13 -13.72 9.22
N SER A 100 -10.46 -13.65 9.34
CA SER A 100 -11.13 -13.09 10.51
C SER A 100 -11.06 -14.09 11.65
N GLY A 101 -10.20 -13.85 12.65
CA GLY A 101 -10.04 -14.72 13.80
C GLY A 101 -9.15 -15.94 13.51
N SER A 102 -8.88 -16.76 14.51
CA SER A 102 -7.93 -17.88 14.59
C SER A 102 -8.21 -19.07 13.65
N LEU A 103 -8.70 -18.84 12.47
CA LEU A 103 -8.65 -19.80 11.39
C LEU A 103 -7.21 -19.84 10.89
N SER A 104 -6.36 -20.57 11.63
CA SER A 104 -5.16 -21.11 11.01
C SER A 104 -5.62 -21.76 9.71
N TYR A 105 -5.14 -21.26 8.59
CA TYR A 105 -5.29 -21.86 7.28
C TYR A 105 -4.50 -23.18 7.26
N SER A 106 -4.92 -24.10 8.12
CA SER A 106 -4.65 -25.52 7.93
C SER A 106 -5.57 -25.93 6.81
N MET A 107 -5.05 -25.92 5.60
CA MET A 107 -5.67 -26.60 4.48
C MET A 107 -5.92 -28.05 4.89
N ARG A 108 -7.05 -28.33 5.50
CA ARG A 108 -7.62 -29.66 5.47
C ARG A 108 -8.18 -29.82 4.07
N ARG A 109 -7.33 -30.26 3.18
CA ARG A 109 -7.76 -30.82 1.91
C ARG A 109 -8.52 -32.10 2.21
N SER A 110 -9.83 -32.02 2.37
CA SER A 110 -10.67 -33.13 1.98
C SER A 110 -10.77 -33.11 0.46
N ALA A 111 -10.66 -34.26 -0.18
CA ALA A 111 -10.67 -34.37 -1.63
C ALA A 111 -12.01 -33.98 -2.28
N GLU A 112 -12.97 -33.51 -1.51
CA GLU A 112 -14.33 -33.15 -1.90
C GLU A 112 -14.63 -31.66 -1.69
N ASP A 113 -13.69 -30.87 -1.10
CA ASP A 113 -13.89 -29.44 -0.91
C ASP A 113 -13.64 -28.74 -2.25
N ASP A 114 -14.62 -28.00 -2.70
CA ASP A 114 -14.52 -27.12 -3.84
C ASP A 114 -13.37 -26.13 -3.57
N LEU A 115 -12.28 -26.29 -4.29
CA LEU A 115 -11.03 -25.50 -4.13
C LEU A 115 -11.26 -23.99 -4.24
N TRP A 116 -12.44 -23.57 -4.70
CA TRP A 116 -12.83 -22.21 -4.96
C TRP A 116 -13.89 -21.68 -3.98
N ALA A 117 -14.40 -22.54 -3.11
CA ALA A 117 -15.38 -22.13 -2.12
C ALA A 117 -14.72 -21.31 -1.04
N ALA A 118 -15.17 -20.07 -0.84
CA ALA A 118 -14.75 -19.27 0.29
C ALA A 118 -15.17 -19.97 1.61
N PRO A 119 -14.34 -19.94 2.66
CA PRO A 119 -14.73 -20.49 3.96
C PRO A 119 -16.07 -19.89 4.42
N PRO A 120 -16.92 -20.65 5.13
CA PRO A 120 -18.19 -20.13 5.63
C PRO A 120 -17.96 -18.84 6.44
N GLY A 121 -18.67 -17.77 6.06
CA GLY A 121 -18.57 -16.46 6.71
C GLY A 121 -17.36 -15.62 6.28
N ALA A 122 -16.50 -16.10 5.38
CA ALA A 122 -15.45 -15.27 4.80
C ALA A 122 -16.05 -14.24 3.83
N LYS A 123 -15.55 -13.01 3.88
CA LYS A 123 -15.87 -12.01 2.85
C LYS A 123 -15.30 -12.50 1.51
N GLN A 124 -16.09 -12.45 0.45
CA GLN A 124 -15.59 -12.67 -0.92
C GLN A 124 -14.79 -11.43 -1.34
N THR A 125 -13.52 -11.45 -1.04
CA THR A 125 -12.61 -10.35 -1.32
C THR A 125 -11.20 -10.90 -1.49
N ARG A 126 -10.30 -10.03 -1.91
CA ARG A 126 -8.87 -10.27 -2.02
C ARG A 126 -8.14 -9.56 -0.91
N SER A 127 -6.92 -9.99 -0.67
CA SER A 127 -6.04 -9.31 0.26
C SER A 127 -4.64 -9.13 -0.33
N PHE A 128 -3.93 -8.19 0.22
CA PHE A 128 -2.53 -7.89 -0.06
C PHE A 128 -1.84 -7.52 1.26
N GLY A 129 -0.52 -7.53 1.25
CA GLY A 129 0.30 -7.24 2.41
C GLY A 129 1.06 -8.44 2.95
N ASP A 130 1.99 -8.17 3.85
CA ASP A 130 2.78 -9.19 4.53
C ASP A 130 2.00 -9.87 5.64
N LYS A 131 2.40 -11.10 5.98
CA LYS A 131 1.75 -11.89 7.03
C LYS A 131 1.59 -11.12 8.34
N GLY A 132 0.34 -10.89 8.76
CA GLY A 132 -0.05 -10.13 9.95
C GLY A 132 -0.16 -8.62 9.71
N TYR A 133 0.02 -8.18 8.47
CA TYR A 133 -0.17 -6.81 7.99
C TYR A 133 -1.02 -6.78 6.72
N GLU A 134 -1.83 -7.82 6.53
CA GLU A 134 -2.68 -7.93 5.36
C GLU A 134 -3.90 -7.01 5.48
N LEU A 135 -4.30 -6.44 4.34
CA LEU A 135 -5.50 -5.63 4.19
C LEU A 135 -6.38 -6.22 3.08
N ASN A 136 -7.68 -6.27 3.29
CA ASN A 136 -8.63 -6.65 2.23
C ASN A 136 -8.86 -5.48 1.27
N ILE A 137 -9.17 -5.78 0.02
CA ILE A 137 -9.51 -4.76 -0.99
C ILE A 137 -10.74 -3.94 -0.56
N THR A 138 -11.71 -4.57 0.09
CA THR A 138 -12.89 -3.86 0.63
C THR A 138 -12.53 -2.83 1.70
N GLU A 139 -11.55 -3.13 2.54
CA GLU A 139 -11.05 -2.22 3.58
C GLU A 139 -10.20 -1.09 2.98
N LEU A 140 -9.41 -1.40 1.94
CA LEU A 140 -8.72 -0.36 1.17
C LEU A 140 -9.73 0.59 0.52
N LYS A 141 -10.77 0.04 -0.12
CA LYS A 141 -11.84 0.85 -0.72
C LYS A 141 -12.45 1.80 0.30
N GLU A 142 -12.83 1.31 1.48
CA GLU A 142 -13.38 2.13 2.56
C GLU A 142 -12.40 3.24 3.00
N ALA A 143 -11.10 2.92 3.09
CA ALA A 143 -10.07 3.90 3.43
C ALA A 143 -9.90 4.99 2.36
N LEU A 144 -10.02 4.65 1.08
CA LEU A 144 -9.96 5.58 -0.05
C LEU A 144 -11.21 6.45 -0.11
N GLU A 145 -12.41 5.86 0.04
CA GLU A 145 -13.70 6.57 0.00
C GLU A 145 -13.88 7.54 1.18
N ALA A 146 -13.19 7.30 2.29
CA ALA A 146 -13.22 8.20 3.44
C ALA A 146 -12.44 9.51 3.23
N GLN A 147 -11.66 9.63 2.15
CA GLN A 147 -10.92 10.85 1.84
C GLN A 147 -11.81 11.90 1.18
N GLN A 148 -11.46 13.18 1.37
CA GLN A 148 -12.14 14.31 0.71
C GLN A 148 -11.58 14.61 -0.69
N PHE A 149 -10.62 13.82 -1.14
CA PHE A 149 -9.99 13.91 -2.46
C PHE A 149 -10.11 12.56 -3.18
N ARG A 150 -9.78 12.55 -4.47
CA ARG A 150 -9.82 11.33 -5.30
C ARG A 150 -8.44 10.97 -5.77
N PHE A 151 -8.23 9.67 -5.90
CA PHE A 151 -7.08 9.15 -6.63
C PHE A 151 -7.47 8.97 -8.11
N ASP A 152 -6.65 9.52 -9.01
CA ASP A 152 -6.86 9.40 -10.45
C ASP A 152 -6.50 8.02 -10.96
N TYR A 153 -5.57 7.34 -10.26
CA TYR A 153 -5.19 5.97 -10.56
C TYR A 153 -4.75 5.23 -9.29
N LEU A 154 -4.90 3.90 -9.35
CA LEU A 154 -4.41 2.95 -8.37
C LEU A 154 -3.63 1.87 -9.10
N ILE A 155 -2.39 1.63 -8.69
CA ILE A 155 -1.52 0.60 -9.26
C ILE A 155 -1.11 -0.35 -8.13
N PHE A 156 -1.31 -1.65 -8.36
CA PHE A 156 -0.73 -2.70 -7.52
C PHE A 156 0.56 -3.21 -8.17
N ASP A 157 1.70 -2.93 -7.55
CA ASP A 157 3.00 -3.54 -7.87
C ASP A 157 3.18 -4.82 -7.04
N ASP A 158 2.21 -5.71 -7.17
CA ASP A 158 2.06 -6.92 -6.35
C ASP A 158 1.81 -8.14 -7.22
N CYS A 159 2.28 -9.30 -6.76
CA CYS A 159 1.94 -10.57 -7.40
C CYS A 159 0.43 -10.86 -7.29
N PHE A 160 -0.14 -11.52 -8.29
CA PHE A 160 -1.52 -12.03 -8.29
C PHE A 160 -2.64 -10.96 -8.14
N MET A 161 -2.32 -9.69 -8.26
CA MET A 161 -3.34 -8.62 -8.19
C MET A 161 -3.83 -8.17 -9.58
N ALA A 162 -3.10 -8.48 -10.64
CA ALA A 162 -3.48 -8.16 -12.02
C ALA A 162 -4.52 -9.15 -12.56
N ASN A 163 -5.77 -8.96 -12.21
CA ASN A 163 -6.89 -9.74 -12.69
C ASN A 163 -8.15 -8.86 -12.78
N ILE A 164 -9.17 -9.37 -13.50
CA ILE A 164 -10.33 -8.60 -13.94
C ILE A 164 -11.23 -8.10 -12.79
N GLU A 165 -11.09 -8.66 -11.59
CA GLU A 165 -11.92 -8.35 -10.44
C GLU A 165 -11.21 -7.46 -9.40
N THR A 166 -10.00 -6.98 -9.69
CA THR A 166 -9.26 -6.05 -8.81
C THR A 166 -9.63 -4.61 -9.05
#